data_2d4fa0619aacb84ba58eb28713b6e88e
#
_entry.id   2d4fa0619aacb84ba58eb28713b6e88e
#
_cell.length_a   1.000
_cell.length_b   1.000
_cell.length_c   1.000
_cell.angle_alpha   90.00
_cell.angle_beta   90.00
_cell.angle_gamma   90.00
#
_symmetry.space_group_name_H-M   'P 1'
#
loop_
_entity.id
_entity.type
_entity.pdbx_description
1 polymer ?
#
loop_
_entity_poly.entity_id
_entity_poly.type
_entity_poly.pdbx_seq_one_letter_code
_entity_poly.pdbx_strand_id
1 'polypeptide(L)'
;MSRRFWVAAAFVLMALVLLGQPQVTKIPPGNIKALRPELRVAPGVFSLKGASQPIRVLAFGDYGDGSQSQKEVAAAMLQYHRQRPFDFAITLGDNFYNKGMKGVDDPHWKTWWDQLYDPLGIQFYATLGNHDYGFPQSPEAEILYSKKSPSWRMPATRYTFTAGWVQFFATESEAMTPDQLEWLKKELDASTSRWKVVYGHHPIYSHGYHGDNQELIRELLPVIKDQVDVYLTGHDHDMQHLKPEGNLHFFISGSGGKLRSIRPGPRSLFAKSALGFSVLEANESSLKMTFVDRALQPLYEYTLKK
;
A
#
# COMPACT_ATOMS: atom_id res chain seq x y z
N MET A 1 40.78 69.69 -2.43
CA MET A 1 40.34 68.92 -1.24
C MET A 1 39.29 67.94 -1.64
N SER A 2 39.66 66.71 -1.93
CA SER A 2 38.73 65.63 -2.38
C SER A 2 38.57 64.62 -1.26
N ARG A 3 37.36 64.47 -0.75
CA ARG A 3 37.00 63.41 0.20
C ARG A 3 36.58 62.17 -0.57
N ARG A 4 37.36 61.11 -0.48
CA ARG A 4 37.01 59.77 -0.96
C ARG A 4 36.11 59.09 0.09
N PHE A 5 34.88 58.73 -0.31
CA PHE A 5 33.99 57.84 0.48
C PHE A 5 34.33 56.39 0.13
N TRP A 6 34.70 55.62 1.13
CA TRP A 6 34.79 54.15 1.05
C TRP A 6 33.44 53.56 1.37
N VAL A 7 32.86 52.86 0.41
CA VAL A 7 31.68 52.05 0.63
C VAL A 7 32.18 50.66 1.02
N ALA A 8 32.00 50.28 2.27
CA ALA A 8 32.24 48.90 2.73
C ALA A 8 31.04 48.01 2.33
N ALA A 9 31.26 47.10 1.39
CA ALA A 9 30.32 46.08 1.06
C ALA A 9 30.36 44.97 2.13
N ALA A 10 29.34 44.87 2.96
CA ALA A 10 29.14 43.78 3.90
C ALA A 10 28.61 42.56 3.14
N PHE A 11 29.44 41.56 2.90
CA PHE A 11 29.01 40.24 2.46
C PHE A 11 28.36 39.50 3.64
N VAL A 12 27.03 39.42 3.63
CA VAL A 12 26.30 38.52 4.53
C VAL A 12 26.43 37.12 3.98
N LEU A 13 27.29 36.33 4.60
CA LEU A 13 27.35 34.87 4.35
C LEU A 13 26.07 34.23 4.93
N MET A 14 25.13 33.95 4.08
CA MET A 14 23.96 33.13 4.44
C MET A 14 24.41 31.67 4.50
N ALA A 15 24.81 31.20 5.69
CA ALA A 15 25.05 29.78 5.93
C ALA A 15 23.71 29.02 5.80
N LEU A 16 23.50 28.35 4.67
CA LEU A 16 22.45 27.35 4.51
C LEU A 16 22.76 26.18 5.47
N VAL A 17 22.10 26.18 6.61
CA VAL A 17 22.02 25.02 7.47
C VAL A 17 21.15 24.00 6.73
N LEU A 18 21.79 23.10 6.00
CA LEU A 18 21.18 21.86 5.53
C LEU A 18 20.90 21.02 6.78
N LEU A 19 19.71 21.22 7.37
CA LEU A 19 19.16 20.28 8.33
C LEU A 19 19.00 18.96 7.56
N GLY A 20 19.91 18.03 7.82
CA GLY A 20 19.83 16.67 7.29
C GLY A 20 18.48 16.10 7.66
N GLN A 21 17.65 15.84 6.66
CA GLN A 21 16.43 15.06 6.84
C GLN A 21 16.84 13.73 7.48
N PRO A 22 16.12 13.23 8.50
CA PRO A 22 16.43 11.93 9.05
C PRO A 22 16.36 10.93 7.92
N GLN A 23 17.50 10.38 7.55
CA GLN A 23 17.60 9.24 6.66
C GLN A 23 16.73 8.17 7.30
N VAL A 24 15.63 7.79 6.64
CA VAL A 24 14.88 6.59 7.01
C VAL A 24 15.90 5.47 6.87
N THR A 25 16.43 5.02 7.99
CA THR A 25 17.37 3.91 8.02
C THR A 25 16.63 2.74 7.41
N LYS A 26 17.07 2.29 6.22
CA LYS A 26 16.61 1.03 5.63
C LYS A 26 16.77 -0.03 6.72
N ILE A 27 15.65 -0.62 7.12
CA ILE A 27 15.69 -1.73 8.06
C ILE A 27 16.51 -2.83 7.38
N PRO A 28 17.56 -3.34 8.00
CA PRO A 28 18.39 -4.32 7.33
C PRO A 28 17.53 -5.53 6.95
N PRO A 29 17.71 -6.12 5.75
CA PRO A 29 16.94 -7.28 5.26
C PRO A 29 17.02 -8.52 6.20
N GLY A 30 17.76 -8.44 7.27
CA GLY A 30 17.92 -9.48 8.28
C GLY A 30 16.64 -9.89 9.01
N ASN A 31 15.66 -8.98 9.16
CA ASN A 31 14.43 -9.30 9.90
C ASN A 31 13.49 -10.24 9.13
N ILE A 32 13.49 -10.19 7.79
CA ILE A 32 12.69 -11.12 6.96
C ILE A 32 13.24 -12.55 7.06
N LYS A 33 14.58 -12.70 7.15
CA LYS A 33 15.23 -14.01 7.33
C LYS A 33 14.96 -14.62 8.70
N ALA A 34 14.52 -13.83 9.67
CA ALA A 34 14.17 -14.31 11.01
C ALA A 34 12.75 -14.90 11.09
N LEU A 35 11.86 -14.61 10.13
CA LEU A 35 10.53 -15.21 10.08
C LEU A 35 10.61 -16.72 9.82
N ARG A 36 9.82 -17.48 10.56
CA ARG A 36 9.68 -18.92 10.37
C ARG A 36 9.24 -19.22 8.94
N PRO A 37 9.81 -20.21 8.25
CA PRO A 37 9.51 -20.50 6.83
C PRO A 37 8.02 -20.64 6.53
N GLU A 38 7.24 -21.27 7.42
CA GLU A 38 5.80 -21.48 7.27
C GLU A 38 4.96 -20.19 7.32
N LEU A 39 5.56 -19.08 7.77
CA LEU A 39 4.91 -17.75 7.78
C LEU A 39 5.26 -16.91 6.55
N ARG A 40 6.15 -17.39 5.69
CA ARG A 40 6.57 -16.64 4.50
C ARG A 40 5.66 -16.86 3.31
N VAL A 41 5.09 -18.05 3.16
CA VAL A 41 4.23 -18.40 2.02
C VAL A 41 3.02 -19.16 2.52
N ALA A 42 1.81 -18.69 2.23
CA ALA A 42 0.62 -19.49 2.44
C ALA A 42 0.50 -20.54 1.33
N PRO A 43 0.10 -21.78 1.67
CA PRO A 43 -0.02 -22.84 0.68
C PRO A 43 -1.23 -22.62 -0.23
N GLY A 44 -1.02 -22.71 -1.54
CA GLY A 44 -2.06 -22.75 -2.57
C GLY A 44 -2.83 -21.45 -2.75
N VAL A 45 -3.82 -21.53 -3.65
CA VAL A 45 -4.77 -20.44 -3.93
C VAL A 45 -6.08 -20.73 -3.21
N PHE A 46 -6.57 -19.83 -2.38
CA PHE A 46 -7.91 -19.93 -1.80
C PHE A 46 -8.89 -19.01 -2.52
N SER A 47 -10.20 -19.32 -2.44
CA SER A 47 -11.24 -18.53 -3.10
C SER A 47 -12.20 -17.92 -2.10
N LEU A 48 -12.46 -16.62 -2.25
CA LEU A 48 -13.51 -15.95 -1.51
C LEU A 48 -14.86 -16.25 -2.16
N LYS A 49 -15.70 -16.99 -1.43
CA LYS A 49 -17.04 -17.36 -1.90
C LYS A 49 -18.04 -16.26 -1.54
N GLY A 50 -19.06 -16.09 -2.38
CA GLY A 50 -20.16 -15.17 -2.12
C GLY A 50 -19.87 -13.69 -2.39
N ALA A 51 -18.74 -13.38 -3.04
CA ALA A 51 -18.48 -12.03 -3.51
C ALA A 51 -19.54 -11.57 -4.52
N SER A 52 -19.92 -10.30 -4.45
CA SER A 52 -20.88 -9.68 -5.36
C SER A 52 -20.36 -9.64 -6.82
N GLN A 53 -21.23 -9.32 -7.77
CA GLN A 53 -20.84 -9.07 -9.16
C GLN A 53 -21.43 -7.73 -9.61
N PRO A 54 -20.61 -6.71 -9.89
CA PRO A 54 -19.12 -6.67 -9.74
C PRO A 54 -18.67 -6.82 -8.29
N ILE A 55 -17.52 -7.45 -8.07
CA ILE A 55 -16.89 -7.42 -6.75
C ILE A 55 -16.50 -5.98 -6.42
N ARG A 56 -16.59 -5.62 -5.15
CA ARG A 56 -16.16 -4.29 -4.67
C ARG A 56 -15.16 -4.45 -3.52
N VAL A 57 -13.95 -3.96 -3.74
CA VAL A 57 -12.81 -4.11 -2.83
C VAL A 57 -12.36 -2.76 -2.33
N LEU A 58 -12.25 -2.61 -1.01
CA LEU A 58 -11.59 -1.47 -0.36
C LEU A 58 -10.08 -1.69 -0.39
N ALA A 59 -9.30 -0.64 -0.73
CA ALA A 59 -7.84 -0.71 -0.68
C ALA A 59 -7.23 0.57 -0.10
N PHE A 60 -6.30 0.45 0.84
CA PHE A 60 -5.60 1.57 1.46
C PHE A 60 -4.34 1.11 2.17
N GLY A 61 -3.36 2.00 2.33
CA GLY A 61 -2.14 1.79 3.10
C GLY A 61 -1.79 2.98 3.98
N ASP A 62 -0.73 2.87 4.77
CA ASP A 62 -0.10 3.99 5.50
C ASP A 62 -1.05 4.65 6.52
N TYR A 63 -1.60 3.87 7.45
CA TYR A 63 -2.74 4.33 8.25
C TYR A 63 -2.60 4.19 9.78
N GLY A 64 -2.04 3.10 10.29
CA GLY A 64 -2.19 2.69 11.70
C GLY A 64 -1.31 3.44 12.69
N ASP A 65 -1.70 4.62 13.13
CA ASP A 65 -0.98 5.41 14.14
C ASP A 65 -1.86 5.95 15.27
N GLY A 66 -3.16 5.59 15.25
CA GLY A 66 -4.15 6.07 16.24
C GLY A 66 -4.51 7.56 16.08
N SER A 67 -4.04 8.22 15.04
CA SER A 67 -4.26 9.65 14.78
C SER A 67 -5.72 9.96 14.47
N GLN A 68 -6.06 11.25 14.53
CA GLN A 68 -7.36 11.75 14.09
C GLN A 68 -7.58 11.49 12.60
N SER A 69 -6.52 11.61 11.77
CA SER A 69 -6.59 11.33 10.34
C SER A 69 -6.98 9.89 10.04
N GLN A 70 -6.37 8.91 10.73
CA GLN A 70 -6.77 7.49 10.62
C GLN A 70 -8.25 7.28 10.98
N LYS A 71 -8.70 7.88 12.10
CA LYS A 71 -10.10 7.75 12.57
C LYS A 71 -11.10 8.33 11.57
N GLU A 72 -10.77 9.49 10.99
CA GLU A 72 -11.61 10.14 9.97
C GLU A 72 -11.72 9.31 8.70
N VAL A 73 -10.61 8.74 8.23
CA VAL A 73 -10.63 7.88 7.04
C VAL A 73 -11.38 6.58 7.33
N ALA A 74 -11.16 5.94 8.48
CA ALA A 74 -11.92 4.74 8.88
C ALA A 74 -13.43 5.01 8.98
N ALA A 75 -13.84 6.15 9.54
CA ALA A 75 -15.24 6.56 9.58
C ALA A 75 -15.82 6.78 8.17
N ALA A 76 -15.05 7.38 7.26
CA ALA A 76 -15.45 7.56 5.87
C ALA A 76 -15.61 6.21 5.15
N MET A 77 -14.70 5.25 5.36
CA MET A 77 -14.81 3.88 4.84
C MET A 77 -16.09 3.19 5.32
N LEU A 78 -16.40 3.30 6.61
CA LEU A 78 -17.62 2.74 7.19
C LEU A 78 -18.87 3.39 6.60
N GLN A 79 -18.87 4.72 6.44
CA GLN A 79 -19.97 5.45 5.82
C GLN A 79 -20.16 5.06 4.35
N TYR A 80 -19.07 4.93 3.59
CA TYR A 80 -19.10 4.45 2.20
C TYR A 80 -19.66 3.03 2.12
N HIS A 81 -19.16 2.13 3.00
CA HIS A 81 -19.60 0.73 3.07
C HIS A 81 -21.11 0.59 3.32
N ARG A 82 -21.69 1.44 4.18
CA ARG A 82 -23.15 1.45 4.43
C ARG A 82 -23.98 1.83 3.21
N GLN A 83 -23.43 2.65 2.33
CA GLN A 83 -24.10 3.08 1.09
C GLN A 83 -23.83 2.13 -0.07
N ARG A 84 -22.60 1.64 -0.15
CA ARG A 84 -22.07 0.79 -1.23
C ARG A 84 -21.17 -0.30 -0.62
N PRO A 85 -21.75 -1.44 -0.21
CA PRO A 85 -21.01 -2.47 0.53
C PRO A 85 -19.77 -2.97 -0.20
N PHE A 86 -18.67 -3.12 0.54
CA PHE A 86 -17.47 -3.83 0.11
C PHE A 86 -17.63 -5.31 0.36
N ASP A 87 -17.11 -6.17 -0.52
CA ASP A 87 -17.04 -7.61 -0.30
C ASP A 87 -15.90 -7.96 0.68
N PHE A 88 -14.79 -7.27 0.57
CA PHE A 88 -13.60 -7.39 1.42
C PHE A 88 -12.69 -6.16 1.25
N ALA A 89 -11.59 -6.16 1.99
CA ALA A 89 -10.56 -5.14 1.85
C ALA A 89 -9.16 -5.77 1.67
N ILE A 90 -8.24 -4.99 1.09
CA ILE A 90 -6.80 -5.25 1.10
C ILE A 90 -6.09 -4.07 1.75
N THR A 91 -5.05 -4.33 2.56
CA THR A 91 -4.19 -3.27 3.09
C THR A 91 -2.83 -3.32 2.40
N LEU A 92 -2.26 -2.14 2.16
CA LEU A 92 -1.10 -1.92 1.32
C LEU A 92 0.18 -1.65 2.15
N GLY A 93 0.24 -2.25 3.35
CA GLY A 93 1.38 -2.12 4.25
C GLY A 93 1.41 -0.82 5.04
N ASP A 94 2.45 -0.70 5.88
CA ASP A 94 2.54 0.29 6.94
C ASP A 94 1.24 0.33 7.77
N ASN A 95 0.91 -0.89 8.23
CA ASN A 95 -0.31 -1.14 8.97
C ASN A 95 -0.26 -0.49 10.36
N PHE A 96 0.95 -0.42 10.97
CA PHE A 96 1.12 0.12 12.32
C PHE A 96 2.42 0.94 12.47
N TYR A 97 2.24 2.22 12.71
CA TYR A 97 3.35 3.15 12.91
C TYR A 97 3.79 3.24 14.39
N ASN A 98 5.08 3.61 14.70
CA ASN A 98 6.15 3.77 13.69
C ASN A 98 6.98 2.49 13.53
N LYS A 99 6.65 1.40 14.24
CA LYS A 99 7.49 0.20 14.34
C LYS A 99 6.69 -1.11 14.31
N GLY A 100 5.46 -1.09 13.82
CA GLY A 100 4.57 -2.26 13.87
C GLY A 100 4.09 -2.58 15.29
N MET A 101 3.68 -3.83 15.51
CA MET A 101 3.15 -4.34 16.77
C MET A 101 4.20 -5.06 17.62
N LYS A 102 4.16 -4.86 18.93
CA LYS A 102 5.07 -5.58 19.86
C LYS A 102 4.74 -7.06 20.02
N GLY A 103 3.56 -7.49 19.59
CA GLY A 103 3.08 -8.86 19.69
C GLY A 103 1.58 -8.94 19.45
N VAL A 104 1.03 -10.15 19.48
CA VAL A 104 -0.41 -10.40 19.28
C VAL A 104 -1.29 -9.84 20.40
N ASP A 105 -0.71 -9.47 21.54
CA ASP A 105 -1.40 -8.91 22.69
C ASP A 105 -1.12 -7.40 22.86
N ASP A 106 -0.51 -6.76 21.86
CA ASP A 106 -0.30 -5.31 21.88
C ASP A 106 -1.66 -4.59 21.96
N PRO A 107 -1.86 -3.69 22.94
CA PRO A 107 -3.13 -3.00 23.12
C PRO A 107 -3.53 -2.12 21.93
N HIS A 108 -2.60 -1.75 21.06
CA HIS A 108 -2.89 -0.97 19.86
C HIS A 108 -3.73 -1.76 18.83
N TRP A 109 -3.71 -3.10 18.85
CA TRP A 109 -4.65 -3.90 18.06
C TRP A 109 -6.08 -3.47 18.30
N LYS A 110 -6.46 -3.29 19.56
CA LYS A 110 -7.82 -2.88 19.92
C LYS A 110 -8.16 -1.46 19.48
N THR A 111 -7.22 -0.52 19.68
CA THR A 111 -7.48 0.91 19.48
C THR A 111 -7.21 1.43 18.09
N TRP A 112 -6.24 0.82 17.38
CA TRP A 112 -5.84 1.25 16.04
C TRP A 112 -6.41 0.34 14.94
N TRP A 113 -6.93 -0.85 15.32
CA TRP A 113 -7.53 -1.79 14.38
C TRP A 113 -8.98 -2.13 14.74
N ASP A 114 -9.24 -2.95 15.77
CA ASP A 114 -10.54 -3.54 16.03
C ASP A 114 -11.67 -2.49 16.11
N GLN A 115 -11.45 -1.43 16.90
CA GLN A 115 -12.46 -0.37 17.09
C GLN A 115 -12.76 0.42 15.82
N LEU A 116 -11.82 0.50 14.88
CA LEU A 116 -11.95 1.31 13.68
C LEU A 116 -12.46 0.50 12.48
N TYR A 117 -12.02 -0.76 12.33
CA TYR A 117 -12.26 -1.52 11.11
C TYR A 117 -13.19 -2.73 11.29
N ASP A 118 -13.29 -3.36 12.48
CA ASP A 118 -14.26 -4.44 12.74
C ASP A 118 -15.72 -4.02 12.48
N PRO A 119 -16.13 -2.75 12.72
CA PRO A 119 -17.48 -2.30 12.41
C PRO A 119 -17.90 -2.40 10.94
N LEU A 120 -16.94 -2.55 10.00
CA LEU A 120 -17.27 -2.82 8.60
C LEU A 120 -17.80 -4.24 8.39
N GLY A 121 -17.52 -5.19 9.30
CA GLY A 121 -18.00 -6.58 9.17
C GLY A 121 -17.43 -7.37 7.99
N ILE A 122 -16.31 -6.91 7.40
CA ILE A 122 -15.64 -7.55 6.27
C ILE A 122 -14.25 -8.04 6.67
N GLN A 123 -13.62 -8.84 5.82
CA GLN A 123 -12.23 -9.28 6.00
C GLN A 123 -11.25 -8.38 5.26
N PHE A 124 -10.08 -8.16 5.86
CA PHE A 124 -9.00 -7.33 5.34
C PHE A 124 -7.76 -8.18 5.11
N TYR A 125 -7.39 -8.36 3.86
CA TYR A 125 -6.23 -9.16 3.45
C TYR A 125 -4.99 -8.27 3.36
N ALA A 126 -4.10 -8.39 4.36
CA ALA A 126 -3.02 -7.45 4.61
C ALA A 126 -1.68 -7.85 3.97
N THR A 127 -0.89 -6.83 3.61
CA THR A 127 0.55 -6.94 3.35
C THR A 127 1.34 -6.14 4.37
N LEU A 128 2.64 -6.39 4.49
CA LEU A 128 3.55 -5.62 5.34
C LEU A 128 4.15 -4.44 4.58
N GLY A 129 4.39 -3.34 5.30
CA GLY A 129 5.23 -2.23 4.88
C GLY A 129 6.50 -2.13 5.73
N ASN A 130 7.38 -1.18 5.40
CA ASN A 130 8.67 -1.06 6.08
C ASN A 130 8.54 -0.72 7.57
N HIS A 131 7.50 0.00 8.00
CA HIS A 131 7.27 0.29 9.42
C HIS A 131 6.82 -0.93 10.20
N ASP A 132 6.19 -1.90 9.56
CA ASP A 132 5.75 -3.14 10.20
C ASP A 132 6.93 -4.06 10.59
N TYR A 133 8.15 -3.77 10.12
CA TYR A 133 9.39 -4.45 10.52
C TYR A 133 10.15 -3.76 11.66
N GLY A 134 9.64 -2.68 12.22
CA GLY A 134 10.34 -1.88 13.24
C GLY A 134 10.56 -2.59 14.57
N PHE A 135 9.62 -3.44 15.01
CA PHE A 135 9.86 -4.43 16.07
C PHE A 135 10.15 -5.80 15.45
N PRO A 136 11.17 -6.55 15.92
CA PRO A 136 11.54 -7.84 15.33
C PRO A 136 10.41 -8.87 15.27
N GLN A 137 9.48 -8.82 16.22
CA GLN A 137 8.33 -9.73 16.32
C GLN A 137 7.07 -9.23 15.58
N SER A 138 7.06 -8.00 15.05
CA SER A 138 5.86 -7.41 14.47
C SER A 138 5.33 -8.15 13.25
N PRO A 139 6.14 -8.54 12.25
CA PRO A 139 5.66 -9.30 11.12
C PRO A 139 4.99 -10.62 11.51
N GLU A 140 5.57 -11.33 12.49
CA GLU A 140 4.97 -12.56 13.01
C GLU A 140 3.68 -12.27 13.77
N ALA A 141 3.65 -11.21 14.59
CA ALA A 141 2.47 -10.81 15.34
C ALA A 141 1.30 -10.48 14.39
N GLU A 142 1.55 -9.80 13.28
CA GLU A 142 0.53 -9.45 12.31
C GLU A 142 -0.05 -10.68 11.61
N ILE A 143 0.80 -11.66 11.25
CA ILE A 143 0.33 -12.94 10.71
C ILE A 143 -0.50 -13.70 11.76
N LEU A 144 0.00 -13.81 12.97
CA LEU A 144 -0.66 -14.59 14.03
C LEU A 144 -1.94 -13.94 14.55
N TYR A 145 -2.07 -12.61 14.47
CA TYR A 145 -3.29 -11.91 14.86
C TYR A 145 -4.51 -12.32 14.01
N SER A 146 -4.30 -12.80 12.80
CA SER A 146 -5.34 -13.40 11.95
C SER A 146 -6.14 -14.51 12.64
N LYS A 147 -5.56 -15.17 13.65
CA LYS A 147 -6.24 -16.22 14.44
C LYS A 147 -7.12 -15.67 15.57
N LYS A 148 -6.94 -14.39 15.94
CA LYS A 148 -7.66 -13.72 17.02
C LYS A 148 -8.73 -12.77 16.50
N SER A 149 -8.45 -12.06 15.40
CA SER A 149 -9.32 -11.04 14.85
C SER A 149 -10.45 -11.64 13.98
N PRO A 150 -11.67 -11.09 14.05
CA PRO A 150 -12.73 -11.44 13.12
C PRO A 150 -12.51 -10.86 11.72
N SER A 151 -11.79 -9.74 11.59
CA SER A 151 -11.61 -8.98 10.36
C SER A 151 -10.21 -9.10 9.74
N TRP A 152 -9.14 -9.09 10.53
CA TRP A 152 -7.77 -9.14 10.06
C TRP A 152 -7.39 -10.51 9.48
N ARG A 153 -6.85 -10.51 8.26
CA ARG A 153 -6.37 -11.70 7.56
C ARG A 153 -5.02 -11.44 6.92
N MET A 154 -4.02 -12.12 7.41
CA MET A 154 -2.68 -12.16 6.85
C MET A 154 -2.16 -13.59 6.99
N PRO A 155 -2.45 -14.48 6.01
CA PRO A 155 -2.08 -15.90 6.12
C PRO A 155 -0.57 -16.14 6.19
N ALA A 156 0.19 -15.27 5.50
CA ALA A 156 1.65 -15.28 5.42
C ALA A 156 2.13 -13.92 4.91
N THR A 157 3.44 -13.70 4.74
CA THR A 157 3.95 -12.45 4.12
C THR A 157 3.65 -12.37 2.63
N ARG A 158 3.46 -13.52 1.97
CA ARG A 158 3.03 -13.63 0.57
C ARG A 158 1.99 -14.74 0.40
N TYR A 159 0.95 -14.46 -0.34
CA TYR A 159 -0.15 -15.37 -0.60
C TYR A 159 -0.98 -14.92 -1.79
N THR A 160 -1.83 -15.81 -2.31
CA THR A 160 -2.73 -15.50 -3.42
C THR A 160 -4.12 -16.05 -3.18
N PHE A 161 -5.14 -15.35 -3.68
CA PHE A 161 -6.54 -15.76 -3.58
C PHE A 161 -7.35 -15.22 -4.76
N THR A 162 -8.49 -15.84 -5.00
CA THR A 162 -9.44 -15.42 -6.04
C THR A 162 -10.71 -14.86 -5.42
N ALA A 163 -11.28 -13.84 -6.07
CA ALA A 163 -12.62 -13.31 -5.80
C ALA A 163 -13.29 -12.93 -7.12
N GLY A 164 -14.38 -13.61 -7.47
CA GLY A 164 -15.02 -13.44 -8.78
C GLY A 164 -14.03 -13.66 -9.93
N TRP A 165 -13.89 -12.65 -10.77
CA TRP A 165 -13.04 -12.68 -11.97
C TRP A 165 -11.57 -12.26 -11.70
N VAL A 166 -11.23 -11.95 -10.46
CA VAL A 166 -9.92 -11.40 -10.08
C VAL A 166 -9.13 -12.39 -9.24
N GLN A 167 -7.85 -12.55 -9.55
CA GLN A 167 -6.87 -13.14 -8.64
C GLN A 167 -5.98 -12.05 -8.08
N PHE A 168 -5.85 -12.05 -6.76
CA PHE A 168 -5.02 -11.13 -5.98
C PHE A 168 -3.75 -11.84 -5.53
N PHE A 169 -2.61 -11.17 -5.66
CA PHE A 169 -1.29 -11.65 -5.26
C PHE A 169 -0.69 -10.67 -4.25
N ALA A 170 -0.71 -11.05 -2.99
CA ALA A 170 -0.08 -10.30 -1.91
C ALA A 170 1.43 -10.55 -1.92
N THR A 171 2.21 -9.49 -2.01
CA THR A 171 3.67 -9.56 -2.05
C THR A 171 4.29 -8.83 -0.88
N GLU A 172 5.40 -9.36 -0.39
CA GLU A 172 6.27 -8.69 0.56
C GLU A 172 7.30 -7.88 -0.22
N SER A 173 7.16 -6.55 -0.20
CA SER A 173 7.95 -5.64 -1.06
C SER A 173 9.13 -4.96 -0.34
N GLU A 174 9.36 -5.21 0.96
CA GLU A 174 10.54 -4.73 1.69
C GLU A 174 11.81 -5.46 1.22
N ALA A 175 11.68 -6.75 0.86
CA ALA A 175 12.77 -7.50 0.24
C ALA A 175 12.23 -8.41 -0.86
N MET A 176 12.51 -8.06 -2.09
CA MET A 176 12.14 -8.86 -3.26
C MET A 176 13.18 -9.98 -3.48
N THR A 177 13.04 -11.06 -2.69
CA THR A 177 13.98 -12.19 -2.73
C THR A 177 13.75 -13.07 -3.96
N PRO A 178 14.80 -13.77 -4.48
CA PRO A 178 14.65 -14.67 -5.63
C PRO A 178 13.56 -15.72 -5.46
N ASP A 179 13.41 -16.31 -4.27
CA ASP A 179 12.36 -17.29 -3.99
C ASP A 179 10.95 -16.68 -4.00
N GLN A 180 10.81 -15.38 -3.68
CA GLN A 180 9.55 -14.69 -3.82
C GLN A 180 9.20 -14.40 -5.29
N LEU A 181 10.19 -13.99 -6.08
CA LEU A 181 10.01 -13.75 -7.51
C LEU A 181 9.65 -15.05 -8.25
N GLU A 182 10.32 -16.16 -7.91
CA GLU A 182 9.99 -17.48 -8.46
C GLU A 182 8.58 -17.93 -8.08
N TRP A 183 8.19 -17.76 -6.79
CA TRP A 183 6.83 -18.03 -6.34
C TRP A 183 5.81 -17.19 -7.10
N LEU A 184 6.02 -15.87 -7.19
CA LEU A 184 5.09 -14.97 -7.87
C LEU A 184 4.94 -15.33 -9.35
N LYS A 185 6.07 -15.59 -10.04
CA LYS A 185 6.04 -16.03 -11.44
C LYS A 185 5.24 -17.31 -11.61
N LYS A 186 5.49 -18.32 -10.78
CA LYS A 186 4.77 -19.61 -10.81
C LYS A 186 3.26 -19.43 -10.61
N GLU A 187 2.85 -18.62 -9.63
CA GLU A 187 1.43 -18.38 -9.36
C GLU A 187 0.75 -17.56 -10.48
N LEU A 188 1.48 -16.60 -11.09
CA LEU A 188 1.00 -15.85 -12.24
C LEU A 188 0.84 -16.73 -13.49
N ASP A 189 1.81 -17.60 -13.78
CA ASP A 189 1.79 -18.54 -14.91
C ASP A 189 0.64 -19.55 -14.77
N ALA A 190 0.32 -19.97 -13.55
CA ALA A 190 -0.78 -20.89 -13.25
C ALA A 190 -2.16 -20.22 -13.24
N SER A 191 -2.22 -18.90 -13.18
CA SER A 191 -3.47 -18.15 -13.04
C SER A 191 -4.29 -18.12 -14.32
N THR A 192 -5.54 -18.56 -14.24
CA THR A 192 -6.54 -18.46 -15.32
C THR A 192 -7.54 -17.32 -15.11
N SER A 193 -7.38 -16.53 -14.06
CA SER A 193 -8.27 -15.41 -13.76
C SER A 193 -8.23 -14.33 -14.83
N ARG A 194 -9.39 -13.74 -15.10
CA ARG A 194 -9.55 -12.67 -16.09
C ARG A 194 -8.71 -11.44 -15.78
N TRP A 195 -8.68 -11.07 -14.48
CA TRP A 195 -7.93 -9.95 -13.95
C TRP A 195 -6.89 -10.43 -12.94
N LYS A 196 -5.70 -9.90 -13.02
CA LYS A 196 -4.61 -10.18 -12.09
C LYS A 196 -4.17 -8.89 -11.41
N VAL A 197 -4.28 -8.85 -10.09
CA VAL A 197 -3.92 -7.71 -9.25
C VAL A 197 -2.80 -8.13 -8.32
N VAL A 198 -1.60 -7.58 -8.50
CA VAL A 198 -0.50 -7.70 -7.54
C VAL A 198 -0.56 -6.51 -6.61
N TYR A 199 -0.45 -6.73 -5.31
CA TYR A 199 -0.41 -5.67 -4.32
C TYR A 199 0.69 -5.90 -3.29
N GLY A 200 1.24 -4.81 -2.81
CA GLY A 200 2.32 -4.76 -1.82
C GLY A 200 2.46 -3.34 -1.29
N HIS A 201 3.56 -3.05 -0.62
CA HIS A 201 3.74 -1.73 -0.02
C HIS A 201 4.49 -0.76 -0.94
N HIS A 202 5.69 -1.13 -1.40
CA HIS A 202 6.55 -0.22 -2.15
C HIS A 202 6.13 -0.09 -3.62
N PRO A 203 6.00 1.13 -4.15
CA PRO A 203 5.72 1.36 -5.57
C PRO A 203 6.95 1.07 -6.43
N ILE A 204 6.73 0.60 -7.67
CA ILE A 204 7.77 0.52 -8.70
C ILE A 204 8.13 1.92 -9.19
N TYR A 205 7.10 2.71 -9.53
CA TYR A 205 7.22 4.10 -9.94
C TYR A 205 6.42 4.99 -9.00
N SER A 206 6.96 6.17 -8.69
CA SER A 206 6.25 7.19 -7.90
C SER A 206 6.76 8.59 -8.21
N HIS A 207 5.85 9.56 -8.17
CA HIS A 207 6.18 10.99 -8.12
C HIS A 207 6.02 11.59 -6.72
N GLY A 208 5.78 10.72 -5.71
CA GLY A 208 5.74 11.09 -4.31
C GLY A 208 7.13 11.30 -3.70
N TYR A 209 7.18 11.31 -2.39
CA TYR A 209 8.39 11.63 -1.63
C TYR A 209 9.55 10.64 -1.87
N HIS A 210 9.23 9.35 -2.04
CA HIS A 210 10.25 8.29 -2.17
C HIS A 210 10.76 8.11 -3.60
N GLY A 211 9.96 8.50 -4.62
CA GLY A 211 10.31 8.37 -6.02
C GLY A 211 10.32 6.91 -6.51
N ASP A 212 10.94 6.69 -7.66
CA ASP A 212 11.02 5.39 -8.32
C ASP A 212 11.91 4.42 -7.55
N ASN A 213 11.45 3.18 -7.34
CA ASN A 213 12.22 2.12 -6.69
C ASN A 213 13.04 1.33 -7.72
N GLN A 214 14.34 1.61 -7.78
CA GLN A 214 15.26 1.00 -8.77
C GLN A 214 15.40 -0.51 -8.58
N GLU A 215 15.24 -1.04 -7.37
CA GLU A 215 15.28 -2.47 -7.12
C GLU A 215 14.04 -3.16 -7.71
N LEU A 216 12.85 -2.64 -7.44
CA LEU A 216 11.61 -3.18 -7.99
C LEU A 216 11.51 -3.03 -9.52
N ILE A 217 12.06 -1.96 -10.09
CA ILE A 217 12.19 -1.78 -11.56
C ILE A 217 13.05 -2.91 -12.15
N ARG A 218 14.13 -3.27 -11.48
CA ARG A 218 15.05 -4.30 -11.98
C ARG A 218 14.56 -5.72 -11.74
N GLU A 219 13.95 -5.98 -10.58
CA GLU A 219 13.63 -7.34 -10.11
C GLU A 219 12.16 -7.72 -10.34
N LEU A 220 11.21 -6.86 -9.93
CA LEU A 220 9.79 -7.19 -9.94
C LEU A 220 9.13 -6.88 -11.28
N LEU A 221 9.40 -5.71 -11.85
CA LEU A 221 8.74 -5.27 -13.09
C LEU A 221 8.84 -6.29 -14.23
N PRO A 222 10.01 -6.90 -14.51
CA PRO A 222 10.13 -7.92 -15.58
C PRO A 222 9.23 -9.14 -15.36
N VAL A 223 8.91 -9.47 -14.09
CA VAL A 223 8.07 -10.63 -13.76
C VAL A 223 6.58 -10.33 -14.00
N ILE A 224 6.15 -9.09 -13.73
CA ILE A 224 4.69 -8.76 -13.69
C ILE A 224 4.19 -8.03 -14.94
N LYS A 225 5.02 -7.29 -15.68
CA LYS A 225 4.61 -6.31 -16.72
C LYS A 225 3.74 -6.90 -17.83
N ASP A 226 3.93 -8.15 -18.20
CA ASP A 226 3.24 -8.77 -19.34
C ASP A 226 2.04 -9.66 -18.90
N GLN A 227 1.85 -9.86 -17.59
CA GLN A 227 0.85 -10.77 -17.04
C GLN A 227 -0.16 -10.11 -16.10
N VAL A 228 0.19 -8.98 -15.49
CA VAL A 228 -0.58 -8.31 -14.44
C VAL A 228 -1.28 -7.09 -15.01
N ASP A 229 -2.52 -6.85 -14.57
CA ASP A 229 -3.31 -5.69 -14.98
C ASP A 229 -3.09 -4.47 -14.08
N VAL A 230 -2.97 -4.73 -12.77
CA VAL A 230 -2.82 -3.68 -11.75
C VAL A 230 -1.75 -4.06 -10.74
N TYR A 231 -0.81 -3.14 -10.51
CA TYR A 231 0.08 -3.12 -9.35
C TYR A 231 -0.38 -2.01 -8.41
N LEU A 232 -0.83 -2.39 -7.20
CA LEU A 232 -1.45 -1.49 -6.23
C LEU A 232 -0.61 -1.42 -4.96
N THR A 233 -0.26 -0.21 -4.51
CA THR A 233 0.70 0.00 -3.44
C THR A 233 0.36 1.17 -2.51
N GLY A 234 1.08 1.30 -1.40
CA GLY A 234 1.11 2.41 -0.47
C GLY A 234 2.44 3.17 -0.51
N HIS A 235 3.07 3.34 0.66
CA HIS A 235 4.39 3.90 0.91
C HIS A 235 4.51 5.41 0.69
N ASP A 236 4.11 5.92 -0.46
CA ASP A 236 3.94 7.35 -0.65
C ASP A 236 2.56 7.78 -0.13
N HIS A 237 2.56 8.73 0.82
CA HIS A 237 1.36 9.14 1.55
C HIS A 237 0.49 10.09 0.70
N ASP A 238 0.07 9.58 -0.45
CA ASP A 238 -0.73 10.30 -1.45
C ASP A 238 -1.53 9.31 -2.31
N MET A 239 -2.16 9.79 -3.37
CA MET A 239 -2.90 9.01 -4.34
C MET A 239 -2.34 9.24 -5.73
N GLN A 240 -1.93 8.19 -6.43
CA GLN A 240 -1.39 8.29 -7.78
C GLN A 240 -1.97 7.22 -8.71
N HIS A 241 -2.17 7.59 -9.97
CA HIS A 241 -2.24 6.68 -11.10
C HIS A 241 -1.16 7.07 -12.09
N LEU A 242 -0.27 6.15 -12.39
CA LEU A 242 0.85 6.38 -13.29
C LEU A 242 0.64 5.67 -14.62
N LYS A 243 1.29 6.19 -15.67
CA LYS A 243 1.23 5.65 -17.03
C LYS A 243 1.58 4.17 -17.04
N PRO A 244 0.79 3.34 -17.74
CA PRO A 244 1.03 1.90 -17.78
C PRO A 244 2.32 1.54 -18.53
N GLU A 245 2.85 0.37 -18.23
CA GLU A 245 3.82 -0.34 -19.06
C GLU A 245 3.13 -1.56 -19.68
N GLY A 246 2.89 -1.50 -20.99
CA GLY A 246 2.00 -2.46 -21.64
C GLY A 246 0.59 -2.37 -21.07
N ASN A 247 0.08 -3.48 -20.52
CA ASN A 247 -1.23 -3.55 -19.87
C ASN A 247 -1.18 -3.33 -18.34
N LEU A 248 0.02 -3.22 -17.76
CA LEU A 248 0.20 -3.06 -16.32
C LEU A 248 0.01 -1.60 -15.90
N HIS A 249 -1.03 -1.33 -15.10
CA HIS A 249 -1.31 -0.04 -14.49
C HIS A 249 -0.77 0.03 -13.05
N PHE A 250 -0.24 1.19 -12.67
CA PHE A 250 0.33 1.43 -11.35
C PHE A 250 -0.55 2.39 -10.57
N PHE A 251 -1.07 1.96 -9.41
CA PHE A 251 -1.84 2.78 -8.50
C PHE A 251 -1.17 2.83 -7.13
N ILE A 252 -1.12 4.03 -6.53
CA ILE A 252 -0.67 4.24 -5.15
C ILE A 252 -1.85 4.78 -4.35
N SER A 253 -2.12 4.17 -3.19
CA SER A 253 -3.17 4.55 -2.25
C SER A 253 -2.64 4.50 -0.82
N GLY A 254 -1.64 5.34 -0.54
CA GLY A 254 -0.91 5.41 0.74
C GLY A 254 -1.37 6.54 1.65
N SER A 255 -2.63 6.97 1.55
CA SER A 255 -3.15 8.10 2.32
C SER A 255 -4.25 7.72 3.32
N GLY A 256 -4.20 6.47 3.83
CA GLY A 256 -5.16 5.95 4.81
C GLY A 256 -5.13 6.61 6.19
N GLY A 257 -4.04 7.28 6.55
CA GLY A 257 -3.91 7.99 7.83
C GLY A 257 -2.88 9.10 7.80
N LYS A 258 -2.05 9.15 6.77
CA LYS A 258 -0.94 10.10 6.65
C LYS A 258 -0.97 10.83 5.32
N LEU A 259 -0.37 12.02 5.26
CA LEU A 259 -0.23 12.79 4.03
C LEU A 259 1.18 13.31 3.84
N ARG A 260 1.61 13.31 2.59
CA ARG A 260 2.75 14.09 2.09
C ARG A 260 2.35 14.86 0.84
N SER A 261 3.03 15.96 0.57
CA SER A 261 2.81 16.72 -0.66
C SER A 261 3.32 15.96 -1.86
N ILE A 262 2.58 16.01 -2.95
CA ILE A 262 2.98 15.44 -4.24
C ILE A 262 2.93 16.50 -5.33
N ARG A 263 3.80 16.34 -6.33
CA ARG A 263 3.75 17.10 -7.58
C ARG A 263 3.63 16.13 -8.74
N PRO A 264 2.61 16.28 -9.62
CA PRO A 264 2.52 15.47 -10.83
C PRO A 264 3.80 15.53 -11.65
N GLY A 265 4.22 14.38 -12.17
CA GLY A 265 5.40 14.25 -13.01
C GLY A 265 5.06 13.65 -14.39
N PRO A 266 6.07 13.35 -15.22
CA PRO A 266 5.87 12.89 -16.61
C PRO A 266 5.06 11.59 -16.77
N ARG A 267 5.05 10.72 -15.74
CA ARG A 267 4.26 9.49 -15.71
C ARG A 267 2.87 9.66 -15.09
N SER A 268 2.54 10.80 -14.48
CA SER A 268 1.25 10.98 -13.80
C SER A 268 0.10 11.02 -14.81
N LEU A 269 -0.87 10.14 -14.64
CA LEU A 269 -2.23 10.27 -15.16
C LEU A 269 -3.10 10.99 -14.12
N PHE A 270 -2.82 10.74 -12.83
CA PHE A 270 -3.41 11.42 -11.69
C PHE A 270 -2.41 11.44 -10.53
N ALA A 271 -2.40 12.52 -9.75
CA ALA A 271 -1.65 12.63 -8.51
C ALA A 271 -2.30 13.64 -7.58
N LYS A 272 -2.59 13.26 -6.33
CA LYS A 272 -3.20 14.15 -5.34
C LYS A 272 -2.82 13.75 -3.91
N SER A 273 -2.48 14.76 -3.11
CA SER A 273 -2.36 14.63 -1.66
C SER A 273 -3.74 14.85 -1.03
N ALA A 274 -4.42 13.76 -0.66
CA ALA A 274 -5.71 13.79 0.02
C ALA A 274 -5.85 12.56 0.90
N LEU A 275 -6.33 12.70 2.14
CA LEU A 275 -6.70 11.58 3.00
C LEU A 275 -7.89 10.83 2.40
N GLY A 276 -7.79 9.51 2.34
CA GLY A 276 -8.85 8.67 1.78
C GLY A 276 -8.41 7.25 1.49
N PHE A 277 -9.07 6.63 0.52
CA PHE A 277 -8.90 5.22 0.16
C PHE A 277 -9.22 4.99 -1.32
N SER A 278 -8.94 3.79 -1.78
CA SER A 278 -9.30 3.33 -3.13
C SER A 278 -10.44 2.32 -3.09
N VAL A 279 -11.24 2.32 -4.14
CA VAL A 279 -12.26 1.30 -4.42
C VAL A 279 -11.93 0.64 -5.75
N LEU A 280 -11.76 -0.68 -5.74
CA LEU A 280 -11.65 -1.51 -6.94
C LEU A 280 -12.98 -2.20 -7.16
N GLU A 281 -13.59 -2.00 -8.33
CA GLU A 281 -14.79 -2.71 -8.77
C GLU A 281 -14.45 -3.53 -10.03
N ALA A 282 -14.71 -4.83 -10.01
CA ALA A 282 -14.39 -5.68 -11.16
C ALA A 282 -15.48 -6.68 -11.49
N ASN A 283 -15.73 -6.86 -12.78
CA ASN A 283 -16.53 -7.92 -13.37
C ASN A 283 -15.76 -8.60 -14.52
N GLU A 284 -16.40 -9.41 -15.32
CA GLU A 284 -15.74 -10.11 -16.41
C GLU A 284 -15.10 -9.16 -17.45
N SER A 285 -15.74 -8.04 -17.79
CA SER A 285 -15.35 -7.17 -18.90
C SER A 285 -14.63 -5.88 -18.47
N SER A 286 -14.67 -5.55 -17.18
CA SER A 286 -14.10 -4.29 -16.69
C SER A 286 -13.54 -4.38 -15.27
N LEU A 287 -12.48 -3.63 -15.03
CA LEU A 287 -11.91 -3.36 -13.72
C LEU A 287 -11.81 -1.83 -13.57
N LYS A 288 -12.53 -1.28 -12.59
CA LYS A 288 -12.53 0.16 -12.30
C LYS A 288 -11.83 0.43 -10.99
N MET A 289 -10.92 1.41 -10.99
CA MET A 289 -10.28 1.98 -9.81
C MET A 289 -10.84 3.39 -9.56
N THR A 290 -11.25 3.65 -8.32
CA THR A 290 -11.73 4.97 -7.88
C THR A 290 -10.94 5.40 -6.64
N PHE A 291 -10.35 6.59 -6.65
CA PHE A 291 -9.86 7.25 -5.44
C PHE A 291 -10.97 8.05 -4.79
N VAL A 292 -11.18 7.86 -3.50
CA VAL A 292 -12.24 8.51 -2.72
C VAL A 292 -11.59 9.22 -1.53
N ASP A 293 -11.89 10.49 -1.33
CA ASP A 293 -11.39 11.20 -0.15
C ASP A 293 -12.23 10.93 1.12
N ARG A 294 -11.74 11.43 2.26
CA ARG A 294 -12.44 11.28 3.55
C ARG A 294 -13.81 11.97 3.62
N ALA A 295 -14.12 12.88 2.66
CA ALA A 295 -15.43 13.49 2.52
C ALA A 295 -16.35 12.70 1.55
N LEU A 296 -15.95 11.49 1.15
CA LEU A 296 -16.63 10.61 0.20
C LEU A 296 -16.76 11.18 -1.21
N GLN A 297 -15.91 12.15 -1.57
CA GLN A 297 -15.87 12.67 -2.93
C GLN A 297 -14.98 11.78 -3.80
N PRO A 298 -15.45 11.32 -4.97
CA PRO A 298 -14.59 10.66 -5.95
C PRO A 298 -13.63 11.70 -6.52
N LEU A 299 -12.33 11.44 -6.33
CA LEU A 299 -11.27 12.33 -6.80
C LEU A 299 -10.81 11.97 -8.21
N TYR A 300 -10.90 10.69 -8.55
CA TYR A 300 -10.43 10.13 -9.81
C TYR A 300 -11.06 8.76 -10.06
N GLU A 301 -11.37 8.48 -11.30
CA GLU A 301 -11.82 7.16 -11.75
C GLU A 301 -11.08 6.74 -13.03
N TYR A 302 -10.74 5.47 -13.11
CA TYR A 302 -10.17 4.86 -14.29
C TYR A 302 -10.72 3.46 -14.50
N THR A 303 -11.07 3.10 -15.74
CA THR A 303 -11.62 1.79 -16.08
C THR A 303 -10.78 1.10 -17.14
N LEU A 304 -10.24 -0.07 -16.76
CA LEU A 304 -9.64 -1.03 -17.67
C LEU A 304 -10.74 -1.88 -18.30
N LYS A 305 -10.56 -2.27 -19.56
CA LYS A 305 -11.50 -3.13 -20.30
C LYS A 305 -10.75 -4.27 -20.96
N LYS A 306 -11.38 -5.45 -20.97
CA LYS A 306 -10.93 -6.66 -21.68
C LYS A 306 -12.05 -7.29 -22.46
#